data_9147ad4c60681b3d323b4d47a666d72c
#
_entry.id   9147ad4c60681b3d323b4d47a666d72c
#
_cell.length_a   1.000
_cell.length_b   1.000
_cell.length_c   1.000
_cell.angle_alpha   90.00
_cell.angle_beta   90.00
_cell.angle_gamma   90.00
#
_symmetry.space_group_name_H-M   'P 1'
#
loop_
_entity.id
_entity.type
_entity.pdbx_description
1 polymer ?
#
loop_
_entity_poly.entity_id
_entity_poly.type
_entity_poly.pdbx_seq_one_letter_code
_entity_poly.pdbx_strand_id
1 'polypeptide(L)'
;MLPTPASNPVLAKPDYGDVPRGNTQKNVNREVLRLVLERSGLGPTSKVLDTSCGDGEFLTALRRYWPAASLTGCDIKPTLPAVAGLRYEQVDLTQPFDLTDSGKPFDLITSISGVMMFGNTRTFIESCVRQLRPGGVLVVTNDNVLAVRDRLSYLFLGRVRRFKLLFNHDEAITQFVQQQELKRLLERNGVELQEVVYTSFYAEDLLFLPFALLVFPFQWFYLRRLRNHTGHALRQQLFGFRSLLGRHYILVGRKHDNPAL
;
A
#
# COMPACT_ATOMS: atom_id res chain seq x y z
N MET A 1 22.95 -4.92 -45.74
CA MET A 1 22.03 -5.72 -44.93
C MET A 1 22.10 -5.18 -43.53
N LEU A 2 21.05 -4.48 -43.07
CA LEU A 2 20.92 -4.01 -41.69
C LEU A 2 20.41 -5.19 -40.85
N PRO A 3 20.90 -5.39 -39.61
CA PRO A 3 20.40 -6.46 -38.75
C PRO A 3 18.97 -6.16 -38.33
N THR A 4 18.13 -7.16 -38.47
CA THR A 4 16.73 -7.16 -37.95
C THR A 4 16.73 -6.93 -36.45
N PRO A 5 15.87 -6.02 -35.89
CA PRO A 5 15.80 -5.84 -34.46
C PRO A 5 15.28 -7.13 -33.82
N ALA A 6 16.02 -7.62 -32.83
CA ALA A 6 15.61 -8.78 -32.04
C ALA A 6 14.24 -8.50 -31.42
N SER A 7 13.26 -9.37 -31.71
CA SER A 7 11.95 -9.35 -31.09
C SER A 7 12.12 -9.55 -29.59
N ASN A 8 11.71 -8.55 -28.79
CA ASN A 8 11.59 -8.72 -27.35
C ASN A 8 10.71 -9.95 -27.07
N PRO A 9 11.17 -10.89 -26.23
CA PRO A 9 10.32 -11.99 -25.83
C PRO A 9 9.08 -11.41 -25.13
N VAL A 10 7.91 -11.72 -25.66
CA VAL A 10 6.62 -11.45 -24.99
C VAL A 10 6.66 -12.23 -23.68
N LEU A 11 7.01 -11.56 -22.59
CA LEU A 11 6.96 -12.14 -21.26
C LEU A 11 5.52 -12.60 -21.04
N ALA A 12 5.31 -13.90 -20.88
CA ALA A 12 4.04 -14.46 -20.51
C ALA A 12 3.50 -13.69 -19.29
N LYS A 13 2.20 -13.36 -19.30
CA LYS A 13 1.59 -12.65 -18.16
C LYS A 13 1.96 -13.38 -16.87
N PRO A 14 2.57 -12.69 -15.88
CA PRO A 14 2.98 -13.33 -14.64
C PRO A 14 1.79 -14.02 -13.98
N ASP A 15 1.96 -15.29 -13.62
CA ASP A 15 1.00 -15.98 -12.78
C ASP A 15 1.21 -15.54 -11.33
N TYR A 16 0.37 -14.62 -10.85
CA TYR A 16 0.41 -14.14 -9.47
C TYR A 16 -0.25 -15.11 -8.47
N GLY A 17 -0.59 -16.34 -8.89
CA GLY A 17 -1.35 -17.30 -8.08
C GLY A 17 -0.65 -17.74 -6.79
N ASP A 18 0.69 -17.76 -6.81
CA ASP A 18 1.53 -18.34 -5.75
C ASP A 18 2.26 -17.27 -4.90
N VAL A 19 1.61 -16.15 -4.62
CA VAL A 19 2.15 -15.12 -3.72
C VAL A 19 1.68 -15.38 -2.30
N PRO A 20 2.62 -15.62 -1.34
CA PRO A 20 2.25 -15.85 0.06
C PRO A 20 1.46 -14.69 0.65
N ARG A 21 0.47 -15.02 1.46
CA ARG A 21 -0.37 -14.01 2.11
C ARG A 21 0.41 -13.16 3.12
N GLY A 22 1.31 -13.78 3.86
CA GLY A 22 1.98 -13.14 4.99
C GLY A 22 1.01 -12.72 6.10
N ASN A 23 1.42 -11.73 6.87
CA ASN A 23 0.65 -11.17 7.98
C ASN A 23 -0.38 -10.11 7.56
N THR A 24 -0.83 -10.12 6.31
CA THR A 24 -1.82 -9.16 5.78
C THR A 24 -3.15 -9.83 5.42
N GLN A 25 -4.08 -9.06 4.85
CA GLN A 25 -5.35 -9.57 4.35
C GLN A 25 -5.19 -10.38 3.07
N LYS A 26 -6.21 -11.18 2.73
CA LYS A 26 -6.22 -12.00 1.51
C LYS A 26 -5.92 -11.15 0.27
N ASN A 27 -5.03 -11.63 -0.58
CA ASN A 27 -4.63 -11.05 -1.87
C ASN A 27 -3.89 -9.70 -1.82
N VAL A 28 -3.55 -9.15 -0.65
CA VAL A 28 -2.86 -7.86 -0.58
C VAL A 28 -1.47 -7.93 -1.22
N ASN A 29 -0.61 -8.86 -0.78
CA ASN A 29 0.74 -9.03 -1.36
C ASN A 29 0.69 -9.30 -2.87
N ARG A 30 -0.26 -10.13 -3.32
CA ARG A 30 -0.45 -10.42 -4.74
C ARG A 30 -0.81 -9.17 -5.54
N GLU A 31 -1.73 -8.36 -5.03
CA GLU A 31 -2.16 -7.15 -5.73
C GLU A 31 -1.09 -6.06 -5.70
N VAL A 32 -0.35 -5.90 -4.59
CA VAL A 32 0.81 -5.00 -4.52
C VAL A 32 1.87 -5.42 -5.54
N LEU A 33 2.20 -6.71 -5.60
CA LEU A 33 3.15 -7.24 -6.58
C LEU A 33 2.72 -6.95 -8.01
N ARG A 34 1.44 -7.20 -8.34
CA ARG A 34 0.87 -6.89 -9.66
C ARG A 34 1.02 -5.40 -10.00
N LEU A 35 0.64 -4.51 -9.09
CA LEU A 35 0.74 -3.06 -9.29
C LEU A 35 2.20 -2.62 -9.47
N VAL A 36 3.11 -3.16 -8.70
CA VAL A 36 4.55 -2.88 -8.81
C VAL A 36 5.08 -3.33 -10.18
N LEU A 37 4.77 -4.54 -10.61
CA LEU A 37 5.30 -5.09 -11.86
C LEU A 37 4.66 -4.48 -13.11
N GLU A 38 3.36 -4.15 -13.08
CA GLU A 38 2.62 -3.71 -14.26
C GLU A 38 2.46 -2.18 -14.36
N ARG A 39 2.45 -1.47 -13.22
CA ARG A 39 2.04 -0.06 -13.17
C ARG A 39 3.09 0.91 -12.65
N SER A 40 4.10 0.45 -11.92
CA SER A 40 5.09 1.35 -11.33
C SER A 40 6.03 2.00 -12.36
N GLY A 41 6.22 1.38 -13.52
CA GLY A 41 7.23 1.78 -14.50
C GLY A 41 8.66 1.51 -14.05
N LEU A 42 8.83 0.71 -12.99
CA LEU A 42 10.11 0.27 -12.45
C LEU A 42 10.54 -1.07 -13.08
N GLY A 43 11.77 -1.48 -12.85
CA GLY A 43 12.35 -2.64 -13.51
C GLY A 43 13.17 -3.55 -12.59
N PRO A 44 13.71 -4.64 -13.12
CA PRO A 44 14.33 -5.71 -12.35
C PRO A 44 15.64 -5.33 -11.63
N THR A 45 16.19 -4.14 -11.88
CA THR A 45 17.38 -3.61 -11.20
C THR A 45 17.08 -2.54 -10.16
N SER A 46 15.80 -2.32 -9.86
CA SER A 46 15.35 -1.29 -8.93
C SER A 46 15.85 -1.54 -7.51
N LYS A 47 16.09 -0.44 -6.79
CA LYS A 47 16.39 -0.45 -5.37
C LYS A 47 15.09 -0.34 -4.57
N VAL A 48 14.78 -1.36 -3.80
CA VAL A 48 13.49 -1.53 -3.11
C VAL A 48 13.68 -1.55 -1.60
N LEU A 49 12.85 -0.81 -0.89
CA LEU A 49 12.67 -0.90 0.56
C LEU A 49 11.26 -1.39 0.88
N ASP A 50 11.16 -2.48 1.65
CA ASP A 50 9.91 -2.91 2.26
C ASP A 50 9.93 -2.62 3.75
N THR A 51 9.08 -1.69 4.19
CA THR A 51 8.96 -1.30 5.60
C THR A 51 7.94 -2.18 6.29
N SER A 52 8.24 -2.61 7.54
CA SER A 52 7.47 -3.66 8.22
C SER A 52 7.34 -4.95 7.40
N CYS A 53 8.50 -5.41 6.89
CA CYS A 53 8.54 -6.52 5.93
C CYS A 53 8.15 -7.89 6.52
N GLY A 54 7.99 -7.99 7.84
CA GLY A 54 7.63 -9.22 8.52
C GLY A 54 8.63 -10.34 8.22
N ASP A 55 8.11 -11.49 7.78
CA ASP A 55 8.94 -12.65 7.43
C ASP A 55 9.41 -12.62 5.95
N GLY A 56 9.19 -11.48 5.24
CA GLY A 56 9.72 -11.21 3.90
C GLY A 56 8.94 -11.84 2.74
N GLU A 57 7.68 -12.20 2.93
CA GLU A 57 6.87 -12.88 1.92
C GLU A 57 6.70 -12.05 0.64
N PHE A 58 6.47 -10.75 0.77
CA PHE A 58 6.39 -9.85 -0.38
C PHE A 58 7.74 -9.77 -1.11
N LEU A 59 8.84 -9.60 -0.37
CA LEU A 59 10.19 -9.52 -0.96
C LEU A 59 10.61 -10.85 -1.61
N THR A 60 10.23 -11.99 -1.02
CA THR A 60 10.42 -13.32 -1.62
C THR A 60 9.68 -13.44 -2.95
N ALA A 61 8.43 -12.98 -3.01
CA ALA A 61 7.67 -12.98 -4.24
C ALA A 61 8.28 -12.03 -5.28
N LEU A 62 8.68 -10.81 -4.88
CA LEU A 62 9.29 -9.84 -5.77
C LEU A 62 10.63 -10.34 -6.35
N ARG A 63 11.46 -11.02 -5.54
CA ARG A 63 12.75 -11.61 -5.97
C ARG A 63 12.60 -12.58 -7.14
N ARG A 64 11.47 -13.32 -7.22
CA ARG A 64 11.19 -14.25 -8.34
C ARG A 64 11.06 -13.52 -9.68
N TYR A 65 10.50 -12.29 -9.68
CA TYR A 65 10.30 -11.48 -10.89
C TYR A 65 11.44 -10.50 -11.13
N TRP A 66 12.07 -10.02 -10.07
CA TRP A 66 13.19 -9.06 -10.11
C TRP A 66 14.44 -9.65 -9.44
N PRO A 67 15.10 -10.65 -10.06
CA PRO A 67 16.26 -11.33 -9.46
C PRO A 67 17.46 -10.41 -9.24
N ALA A 68 17.60 -9.34 -10.00
CA ALA A 68 18.68 -8.35 -9.91
C ALA A 68 18.34 -7.13 -9.03
N ALA A 69 17.14 -7.05 -8.46
CA ALA A 69 16.76 -5.93 -7.59
C ALA A 69 17.60 -5.90 -6.30
N SER A 70 17.96 -4.69 -5.88
CA SER A 70 18.56 -4.47 -4.56
C SER A 70 17.45 -4.39 -3.53
N LEU A 71 17.28 -5.43 -2.71
CA LEU A 71 16.20 -5.52 -1.72
C LEU A 71 16.71 -5.15 -0.34
N THR A 72 16.01 -4.20 0.30
CA THR A 72 16.16 -3.86 1.71
C THR A 72 14.83 -4.10 2.41
N GLY A 73 14.85 -4.76 3.56
CA GLY A 73 13.69 -4.94 4.42
C GLY A 73 13.97 -4.39 5.80
N CYS A 74 12.96 -3.87 6.48
CA CYS A 74 13.08 -3.52 7.89
C CYS A 74 11.82 -3.91 8.67
N ASP A 75 12.02 -4.26 9.92
CA ASP A 75 10.94 -4.58 10.87
C ASP A 75 11.43 -4.32 12.30
N ILE A 76 10.52 -4.28 13.26
CA ILE A 76 10.88 -4.20 14.70
C ILE A 76 11.43 -5.53 15.20
N LYS A 77 11.14 -6.64 14.52
CA LYS A 77 11.63 -7.96 14.89
C LYS A 77 13.14 -8.08 14.67
N PRO A 78 13.88 -8.78 15.54
CA PRO A 78 15.32 -9.00 15.34
C PRO A 78 15.64 -10.10 14.31
N THR A 79 14.63 -10.86 13.85
CA THR A 79 14.84 -12.04 13.02
C THR A 79 14.94 -11.65 11.55
N LEU A 80 16.06 -12.00 10.92
CA LEU A 80 16.28 -11.83 9.49
C LEU A 80 15.34 -12.72 8.67
N PRO A 81 14.56 -12.17 7.73
CA PRO A 81 13.77 -12.96 6.80
C PRO A 81 14.65 -13.83 5.88
N ALA A 82 14.17 -15.02 5.53
CA ALA A 82 14.88 -15.96 4.63
C ALA A 82 14.74 -15.55 3.14
N VAL A 83 15.22 -14.34 2.78
CA VAL A 83 15.20 -13.82 1.41
C VAL A 83 16.63 -13.68 0.89
N ALA A 84 16.94 -14.33 -0.23
CA ALA A 84 18.29 -14.31 -0.80
C ALA A 84 18.75 -12.88 -1.15
N GLY A 85 19.93 -12.50 -0.63
CA GLY A 85 20.54 -11.19 -0.87
C GLY A 85 19.74 -10.01 -0.30
N LEU A 86 18.94 -10.24 0.72
CA LEU A 86 18.24 -9.19 1.45
C LEU A 86 19.20 -8.47 2.39
N ARG A 87 19.24 -7.14 2.31
CA ARG A 87 19.74 -6.29 3.39
C ARG A 87 18.61 -6.10 4.40
N TYR A 88 18.81 -6.51 5.64
CA TYR A 88 17.79 -6.38 6.69
C TYR A 88 18.28 -5.48 7.81
N GLU A 89 17.40 -4.61 8.28
CA GLU A 89 17.66 -3.69 9.39
C GLU A 89 16.54 -3.82 10.43
N GLN A 90 16.91 -4.01 11.68
CA GLN A 90 15.94 -3.92 12.78
C GLN A 90 15.70 -2.45 13.12
N VAL A 91 14.47 -1.97 12.90
CA VAL A 91 14.13 -0.54 13.04
C VAL A 91 12.76 -0.37 13.70
N ASP A 92 12.70 0.57 14.64
CA ASP A 92 11.45 1.08 15.19
C ASP A 92 10.89 2.18 14.26
N LEU A 93 9.88 1.83 13.46
CA LEU A 93 9.25 2.73 12.51
C LEU A 93 8.32 3.79 13.16
N THR A 94 8.16 3.78 14.48
CA THR A 94 7.49 4.85 15.22
C THR A 94 8.34 6.10 15.30
N GLN A 95 9.66 5.97 15.09
CA GLN A 95 10.65 7.03 15.13
C GLN A 95 11.10 7.43 13.71
N PRO A 96 11.72 8.61 13.53
CA PRO A 96 12.36 8.95 12.26
C PRO A 96 13.45 7.94 11.92
N PHE A 97 13.50 7.50 10.66
CA PHE A 97 14.49 6.52 10.20
C PHE A 97 15.10 6.91 8.85
N ASP A 98 16.30 6.41 8.59
CA ASP A 98 16.99 6.47 7.31
C ASP A 98 17.73 5.14 7.05
N LEU A 99 17.38 4.48 5.95
CA LEU A 99 17.91 3.19 5.53
C LEU A 99 18.62 3.28 4.17
N THR A 100 18.91 4.50 3.72
CA THR A 100 19.66 4.69 2.48
C THR A 100 21.08 4.17 2.65
N ASP A 101 21.57 3.47 1.64
CA ASP A 101 22.96 3.05 1.58
C ASP A 101 23.80 4.14 0.93
N SER A 102 24.76 4.71 1.66
CA SER A 102 25.64 5.80 1.20
C SER A 102 24.86 6.97 0.57
N GLY A 103 23.67 7.29 1.11
CA GLY A 103 22.81 8.36 0.62
C GLY A 103 22.08 8.06 -0.70
N LYS A 104 22.16 6.84 -1.23
CA LYS A 104 21.47 6.47 -2.47
C LYS A 104 20.00 6.16 -2.20
N PRO A 105 19.07 6.95 -2.75
CA PRO A 105 17.64 6.79 -2.51
C PRO A 105 17.08 5.50 -3.13
N PHE A 106 15.86 5.13 -2.71
CA PHE A 106 15.12 3.99 -3.22
C PHE A 106 14.26 4.38 -4.45
N ASP A 107 14.09 3.43 -5.37
CA ASP A 107 13.15 3.52 -6.50
C ASP A 107 11.72 3.20 -6.07
N LEU A 108 11.59 2.23 -5.18
CA LEU A 108 10.32 1.75 -4.63
C LEU A 108 10.42 1.64 -3.12
N ILE A 109 9.43 2.18 -2.44
CA ILE A 109 9.19 1.91 -1.02
C ILE A 109 7.80 1.30 -0.87
N THR A 110 7.71 0.18 -0.14
CA THR A 110 6.44 -0.46 0.19
C THR A 110 6.21 -0.45 1.70
N SER A 111 4.94 -0.31 2.11
CA SER A 111 4.48 -0.49 3.48
C SER A 111 3.18 -1.28 3.46
N ILE A 112 3.27 -2.56 3.74
CA ILE A 112 2.13 -3.48 3.62
C ILE A 112 1.53 -3.74 5.00
N SER A 113 0.35 -3.16 5.26
CA SER A 113 -0.41 -3.31 6.52
C SER A 113 0.32 -2.86 7.79
N GLY A 114 1.37 -2.02 7.68
CA GLY A 114 2.16 -1.54 8.81
C GLY A 114 1.64 -0.25 9.44
N VAL A 115 1.10 0.66 8.63
CA VAL A 115 0.81 2.06 9.02
C VAL A 115 -0.08 2.18 10.27
N MET A 116 -1.03 1.26 10.47
CA MET A 116 -1.92 1.26 11.63
C MET A 116 -1.21 0.90 12.96
N MET A 117 0.02 0.40 12.88
CA MET A 117 0.78 -0.07 14.05
C MET A 117 1.79 0.98 14.56
N PHE A 118 2.14 1.97 13.74
CA PHE A 118 3.25 2.87 14.08
C PHE A 118 2.88 4.01 15.04
N GLY A 119 1.60 4.37 15.17
CA GLY A 119 1.17 5.47 16.05
C GLY A 119 1.60 6.88 15.61
N ASN A 120 2.52 6.99 14.65
CA ASN A 120 3.07 8.26 14.14
C ASN A 120 3.13 8.26 12.61
N THR A 121 1.97 8.20 11.97
CA THR A 121 1.84 8.11 10.50
C THR A 121 2.56 9.24 9.78
N ARG A 122 2.55 10.46 10.32
CA ARG A 122 3.20 11.61 9.70
C ARG A 122 4.71 11.40 9.60
N THR A 123 5.37 11.12 10.71
CA THR A 123 6.83 10.90 10.76
C THR A 123 7.24 9.73 9.86
N PHE A 124 6.44 8.67 9.86
CA PHE A 124 6.66 7.52 9.00
C PHE A 124 6.63 7.90 7.52
N ILE A 125 5.58 8.60 7.04
CA ILE A 125 5.47 9.03 5.64
C ILE A 125 6.60 10.00 5.28
N GLU A 126 6.92 10.98 6.14
CA GLU A 126 8.03 11.91 5.93
C GLU A 126 9.38 11.17 5.79
N SER A 127 9.63 10.14 6.62
CA SER A 127 10.84 9.31 6.52
C SER A 127 10.88 8.50 5.23
N CYS A 128 9.79 7.88 4.81
CA CYS A 128 9.71 7.19 3.52
C CYS A 128 9.98 8.12 2.34
N VAL A 129 9.32 9.29 2.32
CA VAL A 129 9.44 10.22 1.17
C VAL A 129 10.85 10.82 1.07
N ARG A 130 11.53 11.09 2.19
CA ARG A 130 12.94 11.55 2.16
C ARG A 130 13.85 10.57 1.44
N GLN A 131 13.65 9.28 1.68
CA GLN A 131 14.48 8.20 1.14
C GLN A 131 14.09 7.78 -0.29
N LEU A 132 12.97 8.26 -0.80
CA LEU A 132 12.49 7.97 -2.14
C LEU A 132 13.12 8.94 -3.14
N ARG A 133 13.66 8.44 -4.28
CA ARG A 133 14.19 9.32 -5.32
C ARG A 133 13.07 10.15 -5.98
N PRO A 134 13.39 11.26 -6.64
CA PRO A 134 12.47 11.90 -7.58
C PRO A 134 11.93 10.88 -8.59
N GLY A 135 10.64 10.92 -8.94
CA GLY A 135 9.97 9.93 -9.77
C GLY A 135 9.82 8.53 -9.16
N GLY A 136 10.33 8.30 -7.94
CA GLY A 136 10.18 7.03 -7.24
C GLY A 136 8.75 6.75 -6.80
N VAL A 137 8.45 5.49 -6.51
CA VAL A 137 7.09 5.02 -6.19
C VAL A 137 6.98 4.62 -4.72
N LEU A 138 5.93 5.10 -4.06
CA LEU A 138 5.55 4.70 -2.71
C LEU A 138 4.23 3.94 -2.76
N VAL A 139 4.22 2.71 -2.23
CA VAL A 139 3.01 1.89 -2.10
C VAL A 139 2.69 1.70 -0.63
N VAL A 140 1.53 2.18 -0.22
CA VAL A 140 1.05 2.04 1.16
C VAL A 140 -0.26 1.29 1.18
N THR A 141 -0.39 0.29 2.03
CA THR A 141 -1.64 -0.45 2.18
C THR A 141 -2.15 -0.43 3.61
N ASN A 142 -3.46 -0.41 3.77
CA ASN A 142 -4.08 -0.44 5.09
C ASN A 142 -5.52 -0.99 5.04
N ASP A 143 -6.07 -1.30 6.21
CA ASP A 143 -7.46 -1.72 6.34
C ASP A 143 -8.43 -0.62 5.90
N ASN A 144 -9.42 -1.01 5.12
CA ASN A 144 -10.48 -0.12 4.69
C ASN A 144 -11.62 -0.08 5.70
N VAL A 145 -11.81 1.06 6.28
CA VAL A 145 -12.85 1.34 7.26
C VAL A 145 -14.11 1.97 6.67
N LEU A 146 -14.08 2.29 5.38
CA LEU A 146 -15.25 2.79 4.64
C LEU A 146 -16.16 1.66 4.14
N ALA A 147 -15.77 0.40 4.30
CA ALA A 147 -16.61 -0.73 3.98
C ALA A 147 -17.93 -0.67 4.76
N VAL A 148 -19.03 -1.02 4.12
CA VAL A 148 -20.37 -0.98 4.74
C VAL A 148 -20.42 -1.81 6.02
N ARG A 149 -19.73 -2.95 6.04
CA ARG A 149 -19.58 -3.78 7.24
C ARG A 149 -19.04 -2.99 8.44
N ASP A 150 -18.00 -2.20 8.22
CA ASP A 150 -17.38 -1.40 9.28
C ASP A 150 -18.27 -0.23 9.69
N ARG A 151 -18.96 0.41 8.72
CA ARG A 151 -19.94 1.48 9.00
C ARG A 151 -21.10 0.97 9.86
N LEU A 152 -21.66 -0.20 9.54
CA LEU A 152 -22.73 -0.81 10.32
C LEU A 152 -22.22 -1.24 11.70
N SER A 153 -21.03 -1.81 11.77
CA SER A 153 -20.41 -2.15 13.06
C SER A 153 -20.21 -0.91 13.94
N TYR A 154 -19.77 0.21 13.34
CA TYR A 154 -19.65 1.47 14.08
C TYR A 154 -21.00 2.03 14.52
N LEU A 155 -22.01 2.01 13.64
CA LEU A 155 -23.34 2.51 13.93
C LEU A 155 -24.00 1.76 15.11
N PHE A 156 -23.92 0.44 15.12
CA PHE A 156 -24.62 -0.39 16.11
C PHE A 156 -23.79 -0.72 17.35
N LEU A 157 -22.47 -0.80 17.21
CA LEU A 157 -21.58 -1.28 18.27
C LEU A 157 -20.54 -0.24 18.71
N GLY A 158 -20.46 0.90 18.02
CA GLY A 158 -19.43 1.92 18.28
C GLY A 158 -18.01 1.49 17.95
N ARG A 159 -17.82 0.38 17.21
CA ARG A 159 -16.49 -0.16 16.91
C ARG A 159 -16.28 -0.36 15.43
N VAL A 160 -15.04 -0.25 15.00
CA VAL A 160 -14.58 -0.69 13.69
C VAL A 160 -13.95 -2.08 13.84
N ARG A 161 -14.08 -2.94 12.83
CA ARG A 161 -13.76 -4.37 12.84
C ARG A 161 -12.48 -4.77 13.61
N ARG A 162 -11.37 -4.05 13.40
CA ARG A 162 -10.08 -4.36 14.05
C ARG A 162 -9.87 -3.62 15.37
N PHE A 163 -10.65 -2.59 15.61
CA PHE A 163 -10.55 -1.81 16.85
C PHE A 163 -11.59 -2.31 17.83
N LYS A 164 -11.14 -3.01 18.86
CA LYS A 164 -11.99 -3.47 19.93
C LYS A 164 -12.46 -2.28 20.78
N LEU A 165 -13.60 -2.40 21.42
CA LEU A 165 -14.06 -1.39 22.40
C LEU A 165 -13.15 -1.34 23.64
N LEU A 166 -12.60 -2.50 24.01
CA LEU A 166 -11.64 -2.62 25.09
C LEU A 166 -10.37 -3.25 24.52
N PHE A 167 -9.25 -2.54 24.66
CA PHE A 167 -7.93 -2.99 24.23
C PHE A 167 -7.21 -3.71 25.34
N ASN A 168 -6.46 -4.76 25.01
CA ASN A 168 -5.43 -5.33 25.87
C ASN A 168 -4.14 -4.54 25.69
N HIS A 169 -3.23 -4.60 26.65
CA HIS A 169 -1.95 -3.87 26.63
C HIS A 169 -1.02 -4.29 25.46
N ASP A 170 -1.24 -5.49 24.91
CA ASP A 170 -0.45 -6.10 23.84
C ASP A 170 -1.02 -5.92 22.44
N GLU A 171 -2.07 -5.10 22.27
CA GLU A 171 -2.65 -4.85 20.95
C GLU A 171 -1.68 -4.07 20.06
N ALA A 172 -1.27 -4.69 18.95
CA ALA A 172 -0.33 -4.09 18.01
C ALA A 172 -0.93 -2.94 17.18
N ILE A 173 -2.26 -2.91 17.00
CA ILE A 173 -2.95 -1.87 16.24
C ILE A 173 -3.21 -0.68 17.14
N THR A 174 -2.52 0.42 16.88
CA THR A 174 -2.52 1.59 17.77
C THR A 174 -3.34 2.76 17.25
N GLN A 175 -3.63 2.80 15.95
CA GLN A 175 -4.31 3.95 15.34
C GLN A 175 -5.18 3.57 14.16
N PHE A 176 -6.15 4.43 13.92
CA PHE A 176 -7.07 4.37 12.82
C PHE A 176 -6.64 5.33 11.71
N VAL A 177 -6.21 4.80 10.57
CA VAL A 177 -5.73 5.61 9.45
C VAL A 177 -6.63 5.44 8.25
N GLN A 178 -7.30 6.51 7.85
CA GLN A 178 -8.15 6.52 6.66
C GLN A 178 -7.34 6.85 5.40
N GLN A 179 -7.82 6.38 4.24
CA GLN A 179 -7.16 6.67 2.96
C GLN A 179 -7.09 8.17 2.64
N GLN A 180 -8.06 8.97 3.09
CA GLN A 180 -8.04 10.43 2.90
C GLN A 180 -6.89 11.09 3.64
N GLU A 181 -6.61 10.62 4.86
CA GLU A 181 -5.48 11.12 5.66
C GLU A 181 -4.15 10.74 5.03
N LEU A 182 -3.99 9.49 4.61
CA LEU A 182 -2.79 9.06 3.88
C LEU A 182 -2.60 9.84 2.58
N LYS A 183 -3.67 10.01 1.78
CA LYS A 183 -3.61 10.85 0.58
C LYS A 183 -3.10 12.25 0.91
N ARG A 184 -3.66 12.89 1.93
CA ARG A 184 -3.28 14.24 2.35
C ARG A 184 -1.81 14.29 2.79
N LEU A 185 -1.33 13.30 3.54
CA LEU A 185 0.07 13.22 3.98
C LEU A 185 1.02 13.00 2.82
N LEU A 186 0.67 12.12 1.87
CA LEU A 186 1.45 11.88 0.66
C LEU A 186 1.60 13.17 -0.15
N GLU A 187 0.49 13.83 -0.47
CA GLU A 187 0.50 15.05 -1.30
C GLU A 187 1.25 16.21 -0.63
N ARG A 188 1.12 16.39 0.70
CA ARG A 188 1.89 17.38 1.46
C ARG A 188 3.39 17.15 1.44
N ASN A 189 3.82 15.91 1.23
CA ASN A 189 5.22 15.52 1.13
C ASN A 189 5.69 15.39 -0.33
N GLY A 190 4.94 15.91 -1.30
CA GLY A 190 5.32 15.92 -2.72
C GLY A 190 5.20 14.56 -3.40
N VAL A 191 4.29 13.70 -2.92
CA VAL A 191 3.95 12.43 -3.56
C VAL A 191 2.53 12.50 -4.12
N GLU A 192 2.42 12.51 -5.45
CA GLU A 192 1.13 12.48 -6.14
C GLU A 192 0.51 11.08 -6.09
N LEU A 193 -0.71 10.99 -5.61
CA LEU A 193 -1.46 9.74 -5.61
C LEU A 193 -1.95 9.42 -7.02
N GLN A 194 -1.47 8.31 -7.59
CA GLN A 194 -1.75 7.89 -8.97
C GLN A 194 -2.88 6.86 -9.04
N GLU A 195 -2.92 5.91 -8.12
CA GLU A 195 -3.89 4.82 -8.17
C GLU A 195 -4.33 4.40 -6.77
N VAL A 196 -5.61 4.01 -6.65
CA VAL A 196 -6.20 3.44 -5.45
C VAL A 196 -6.92 2.16 -5.81
N VAL A 197 -6.53 1.06 -5.17
CA VAL A 197 -7.11 -0.25 -5.42
C VAL A 197 -7.68 -0.82 -4.13
N TYR A 198 -8.90 -1.36 -4.19
CA TYR A 198 -9.50 -2.12 -3.10
C TYR A 198 -9.37 -3.61 -3.34
N THR A 199 -8.97 -4.32 -2.32
CA THR A 199 -8.75 -5.77 -2.35
C THR A 199 -9.36 -6.45 -1.12
N SER A 200 -9.12 -7.75 -0.97
CA SER A 200 -9.60 -8.54 0.16
C SER A 200 -11.13 -8.61 0.23
N PHE A 201 -11.74 -9.03 -0.87
CA PHE A 201 -13.15 -9.36 -0.93
C PHE A 201 -13.36 -10.81 -0.45
N TYR A 202 -14.30 -11.00 0.45
CA TYR A 202 -14.67 -12.31 0.99
C TYR A 202 -16.13 -12.63 0.67
N ALA A 203 -16.47 -13.93 0.59
CA ALA A 203 -17.84 -14.35 0.28
C ALA A 203 -18.87 -13.78 1.27
N GLU A 204 -18.50 -13.68 2.54
CA GLU A 204 -19.34 -13.10 3.59
C GLU A 204 -19.63 -11.60 3.40
N ASP A 205 -18.81 -10.88 2.62
CA ASP A 205 -19.06 -9.48 2.31
C ASP A 205 -20.26 -9.29 1.37
N LEU A 206 -20.68 -10.37 0.67
CA LEU A 206 -21.89 -10.37 -0.16
C LEU A 206 -23.16 -10.14 0.67
N LEU A 207 -23.16 -10.49 1.95
CA LEU A 207 -24.27 -10.19 2.86
C LEU A 207 -24.50 -8.69 3.02
N PHE A 208 -23.46 -7.88 2.81
CA PHE A 208 -23.51 -6.43 2.90
C PHE A 208 -23.81 -5.75 1.56
N LEU A 209 -23.95 -6.52 0.45
CA LEU A 209 -24.23 -5.99 -0.88
C LEU A 209 -25.51 -5.14 -0.94
N PRO A 210 -26.67 -5.54 -0.33
CA PRO A 210 -27.87 -4.72 -0.33
C PRO A 210 -27.65 -3.35 0.32
N PHE A 211 -26.90 -3.32 1.42
CA PHE A 211 -26.55 -2.06 2.10
C PHE A 211 -25.57 -1.21 1.30
N ALA A 212 -24.61 -1.84 0.59
CA ALA A 212 -23.72 -1.14 -0.33
C ALA A 212 -24.47 -0.49 -1.48
N LEU A 213 -25.45 -1.19 -2.06
CA LEU A 213 -26.33 -0.66 -3.11
C LEU A 213 -27.19 0.51 -2.60
N LEU A 214 -27.65 0.45 -1.36
CA LEU A 214 -28.40 1.53 -0.72
C LEU A 214 -27.53 2.76 -0.45
N VAL A 215 -26.32 2.57 0.06
CA VAL A 215 -25.41 3.67 0.46
C VAL A 215 -24.75 4.34 -0.75
N PHE A 216 -24.45 3.60 -1.80
CA PHE A 216 -23.67 4.10 -2.94
C PHE A 216 -24.28 5.33 -3.64
N PRO A 217 -25.59 5.42 -3.94
CA PRO A 217 -26.19 6.58 -4.56
C PRO A 217 -26.00 7.87 -3.74
N PHE A 218 -26.15 7.77 -2.41
CA PHE A 218 -25.96 8.92 -1.51
C PHE A 218 -24.49 9.37 -1.50
N GLN A 219 -23.55 8.41 -1.41
CA GLN A 219 -22.12 8.69 -1.46
C GLN A 219 -21.73 9.33 -2.80
N TRP A 220 -22.19 8.79 -3.91
CA TRP A 220 -21.94 9.30 -5.25
C TRP A 220 -22.48 10.72 -5.45
N PHE A 221 -23.73 10.98 -5.02
CA PHE A 221 -24.35 12.29 -5.11
C PHE A 221 -23.64 13.33 -4.23
N TYR A 222 -23.28 12.96 -3.01
CA TYR A 222 -22.48 13.81 -2.13
C TYR A 222 -21.15 14.17 -2.76
N LEU A 223 -20.42 13.20 -3.30
CA LEU A 223 -19.13 13.42 -3.92
C LEU A 223 -19.18 14.30 -5.17
N ARG A 224 -20.26 14.25 -5.93
CA ARG A 224 -20.48 15.15 -7.08
C ARG A 224 -20.61 16.62 -6.69
N ARG A 225 -21.14 16.89 -5.51
CA ARG A 225 -21.31 18.25 -4.99
C ARG A 225 -20.05 18.83 -4.36
N LEU A 226 -19.09 18.00 -3.98
CA LEU A 226 -17.86 18.45 -3.38
C LEU A 226 -16.95 19.11 -4.44
N ARG A 227 -16.60 20.37 -4.16
CA ARG A 227 -15.57 21.09 -4.92
C ARG A 227 -14.22 20.88 -4.26
N ASN A 228 -13.33 20.11 -4.88
CA ASN A 228 -11.96 19.96 -4.45
C ASN A 228 -11.04 19.72 -5.66
N HIS A 229 -9.73 19.78 -5.45
CA HIS A 229 -8.71 19.64 -6.49
C HIS A 229 -8.47 18.18 -6.94
N THR A 230 -9.08 17.17 -6.27
CA THR A 230 -8.92 15.76 -6.64
C THR A 230 -9.62 15.48 -7.96
N GLY A 231 -8.88 14.99 -8.96
CA GLY A 231 -9.41 14.62 -10.27
C GLY A 231 -10.56 13.61 -10.19
N HIS A 232 -11.47 13.64 -11.16
CA HIS A 232 -12.68 12.81 -11.17
C HIS A 232 -12.34 11.31 -11.11
N ALA A 233 -11.36 10.84 -11.87
CA ALA A 233 -10.93 9.44 -11.91
C ALA A 233 -10.43 8.95 -10.54
N LEU A 234 -9.56 9.71 -9.89
CA LEU A 234 -9.03 9.36 -8.57
C LEU A 234 -10.12 9.40 -7.50
N ARG A 235 -11.07 10.33 -7.60
CA ARG A 235 -12.23 10.39 -6.69
C ARG A 235 -13.11 9.15 -6.82
N GLN A 236 -13.31 8.65 -8.05
CA GLN A 236 -14.03 7.39 -8.28
C GLN A 236 -13.27 6.18 -7.75
N GLN A 237 -11.95 6.17 -7.83
CA GLN A 237 -11.14 5.11 -7.21
C GLN A 237 -11.26 5.14 -5.70
N LEU A 238 -11.07 6.32 -5.06
CA LEU A 238 -11.15 6.49 -3.60
C LEU A 238 -12.50 6.11 -3.00
N PHE A 239 -13.60 6.41 -3.69
CA PHE A 239 -14.96 6.32 -3.15
C PHE A 239 -15.93 5.60 -4.08
N GLY A 240 -15.43 4.81 -5.01
CA GLY A 240 -16.25 3.98 -5.89
C GLY A 240 -16.90 2.82 -5.15
N PHE A 241 -17.77 2.09 -5.84
CA PHE A 241 -18.52 0.98 -5.25
C PHE A 241 -17.64 -0.06 -4.54
N ARG A 242 -16.44 -0.34 -5.07
CA ARG A 242 -15.48 -1.26 -4.46
C ARG A 242 -15.02 -0.83 -3.06
N SER A 243 -15.02 0.48 -2.76
CA SER A 243 -14.69 0.99 -1.43
C SER A 243 -15.69 0.56 -0.36
N LEU A 244 -16.90 0.22 -0.76
CA LEU A 244 -17.98 -0.20 0.16
C LEU A 244 -17.89 -1.67 0.57
N LEU A 245 -17.13 -2.48 -0.16
CA LEU A 245 -17.04 -3.94 0.06
C LEU A 245 -15.63 -4.44 0.35
N GLY A 246 -14.60 -3.87 -0.30
CA GLY A 246 -13.21 -4.28 -0.10
C GLY A 246 -12.74 -3.99 1.33
N ARG A 247 -12.09 -4.95 1.98
CA ARG A 247 -11.63 -4.82 3.38
C ARG A 247 -10.27 -4.16 3.51
N HIS A 248 -9.56 -3.99 2.40
CA HIS A 248 -8.22 -3.43 2.36
C HIS A 248 -8.07 -2.51 1.16
N TYR A 249 -7.26 -1.46 1.30
CA TYR A 249 -6.92 -0.57 0.20
C TYR A 249 -5.41 -0.51 -0.01
N ILE A 250 -5.03 -0.19 -1.23
CA ILE A 250 -3.66 0.03 -1.68
C ILE A 250 -3.60 1.40 -2.33
N LEU A 251 -2.70 2.25 -1.86
CA LEU A 251 -2.39 3.55 -2.44
C LEU A 251 -1.06 3.46 -3.18
N VAL A 252 -1.04 3.87 -4.44
CA VAL A 252 0.18 3.98 -5.24
C VAL A 252 0.43 5.45 -5.52
N GLY A 253 1.50 5.98 -4.98
CA GLY A 253 1.92 7.37 -5.17
C GLY A 253 3.28 7.47 -5.85
N ARG A 254 3.51 8.57 -6.57
CA ARG A 254 4.79 8.88 -7.21
C ARG A 254 5.31 10.20 -6.69
N LYS A 255 6.57 10.21 -6.26
CA LYS A 255 7.25 11.43 -5.83
C LYS A 255 7.50 12.34 -7.03
N HIS A 256 7.18 13.64 -6.90
CA HIS A 256 7.46 14.63 -7.93
C HIS A 256 8.95 14.69 -8.27
N ASP A 257 9.26 14.95 -9.53
CA ASP A 257 10.65 15.09 -9.98
C ASP A 257 11.29 16.38 -9.46
N ASN A 258 10.48 17.39 -9.14
CA ASN A 258 10.94 18.65 -8.57
C ASN A 258 10.36 18.85 -7.16
N PRO A 259 11.19 18.95 -6.09
CA PRO A 259 10.70 19.11 -4.71
C PRO A 259 10.16 20.51 -4.38
N ALA A 260 10.03 21.41 -5.37
CA ALA A 260 9.62 22.81 -5.19
C ALA A 260 8.21 23.03 -5.76
N LEU A 261 7.19 22.42 -5.15
CA LEU A 261 5.78 22.86 -5.30
C LEU A 261 5.08 22.76 -3.95
#